data_1ff3348cf10c550e220d28df99ae6632
#
_entry.id   1ff3348cf10c550e220d28df99ae6632
#
_cell.length_a   1.000
_cell.length_b   1.000
_cell.length_c   1.000
_cell.angle_alpha   90.00
_cell.angle_beta   90.00
_cell.angle_gamma   90.00
#
_symmetry.space_group_name_H-M   'P 1'
#
loop_
_entity.id
_entity.type
_entity.pdbx_description
1 polymer ?
#
loop_
_entity_poly.entity_id
_entity_poly.type
_entity_poly.pdbx_seq_one_letter_code
_entity_poly.pdbx_strand_id
1 'polypeptide(L)'
;MNGNVIGTLGIMCCSRQGSPPFADEGYSRRLTLLGKKYGIRVVVFRPSDAARDRSFVDGFTYSSGQWHQKRFPFPDLVYDRCLFHSGTEFAAAHSLLSEARTSQRWRLWSRGLPGKWQVYRILKRDPRLAPHLPPTTVYQGKKSLLSHLKAYGGEVFMKPKGGSQGRNTLFIQQNPDSAHLHIKGRDAVNRRVEMSFAALGEASAWIEEFTGSREYIIQPFLHLYGRNDRPFDVRVLMQKNEKGLWMRTGMAVRQGASGSITSNLHGGGTALPVLPYLSEQFGARQAEKMTERLGQLSDIIPPILESHYGRLGELGIDFGIDTKGELWLLEVNSKPGRTSIRLAGDPDSSELASENPLRYARYLLLRQLRRVN
;
A
#
# COMPACT_ATOMS: atom_id res chain seq x y z
N MET A 1 -32.28 6.08 19.01
CA MET A 1 -31.38 6.74 19.98
C MET A 1 -30.44 7.65 19.19
N ASN A 2 -30.65 8.98 19.29
CA ASN A 2 -29.75 9.97 18.71
C ASN A 2 -28.50 10.06 19.61
N GLY A 3 -27.55 9.15 19.42
CA GLY A 3 -26.27 9.24 20.08
C GLY A 3 -25.55 10.53 19.65
N ASN A 4 -25.03 11.28 20.63
CA ASN A 4 -24.33 12.54 20.40
C ASN A 4 -23.14 12.29 19.44
N VAL A 5 -23.18 12.88 18.24
CA VAL A 5 -22.09 12.79 17.24
C VAL A 5 -20.93 13.61 17.77
N ILE A 6 -19.78 12.97 18.02
CA ILE A 6 -18.55 13.61 18.54
C ILE A 6 -17.75 14.33 17.47
N GLY A 7 -18.03 14.09 16.19
CA GLY A 7 -17.38 14.73 15.07
C GLY A 7 -17.59 13.98 13.76
N THR A 8 -17.04 14.54 12.68
CA THR A 8 -17.19 14.03 11.31
C THR A 8 -15.86 13.52 10.75
N LEU A 9 -15.86 12.28 10.25
CA LEU A 9 -14.79 11.69 9.45
C LEU A 9 -15.16 11.79 7.96
N GLY A 10 -14.43 12.57 7.20
CA GLY A 10 -14.54 12.61 5.75
C GLY A 10 -13.61 11.58 5.11
N ILE A 11 -14.14 10.64 4.36
CA ILE A 11 -13.35 9.72 3.54
C ILE A 11 -13.18 10.36 2.17
N MET A 12 -11.95 10.77 1.85
CA MET A 12 -11.63 11.36 0.56
C MET A 12 -11.26 10.24 -0.43
N CYS A 13 -12.09 10.03 -1.44
CA CYS A 13 -11.93 9.01 -2.47
C CYS A 13 -11.73 9.64 -3.86
N CYS A 14 -11.03 8.92 -4.76
CA CYS A 14 -10.96 9.30 -6.17
C CYS A 14 -12.30 9.13 -6.87
N SER A 15 -12.53 9.90 -7.93
CA SER A 15 -13.67 9.73 -8.83
C SER A 15 -13.64 8.38 -9.53
N ARG A 16 -14.80 7.84 -9.78
CA ARG A 16 -15.02 6.62 -10.57
C ARG A 16 -16.29 6.81 -11.41
N GLN A 17 -16.30 6.23 -12.60
CA GLN A 17 -17.55 6.15 -13.38
C GLN A 17 -18.53 5.20 -12.69
N GLY A 18 -19.82 5.58 -12.71
CA GLY A 18 -20.91 4.79 -12.13
C GLY A 18 -21.55 5.44 -10.90
N SER A 19 -22.43 4.70 -10.23
CA SER A 19 -23.12 5.13 -9.01
C SER A 19 -22.80 4.17 -7.86
N PRO A 20 -22.24 4.66 -6.76
CA PRO A 20 -21.81 6.04 -6.50
C PRO A 20 -20.56 6.42 -7.32
N PRO A 21 -20.31 7.75 -7.57
CA PRO A 21 -19.25 8.20 -8.46
C PRO A 21 -17.86 8.32 -7.78
N PHE A 22 -17.53 7.40 -6.89
CA PHE A 22 -16.24 7.35 -6.18
C PHE A 22 -15.72 5.94 -6.03
N ALA A 23 -14.41 5.79 -5.92
CA ALA A 23 -13.72 4.53 -5.73
C ALA A 23 -13.84 4.00 -4.28
N ASP A 24 -13.48 2.72 -4.06
CA ASP A 24 -13.45 2.08 -2.72
C ASP A 24 -14.84 2.03 -2.03
N GLU A 25 -15.91 1.90 -2.85
CA GLU A 25 -17.32 1.95 -2.39
C GLU A 25 -17.60 1.00 -1.25
N GLY A 26 -17.28 -0.29 -1.40
CA GLY A 26 -17.62 -1.32 -0.42
C GLY A 26 -16.97 -1.07 0.96
N TYR A 27 -15.75 -0.54 0.97
CA TYR A 27 -15.08 -0.16 2.21
C TYR A 27 -15.69 1.11 2.82
N SER A 28 -15.94 2.13 2.00
CA SER A 28 -16.57 3.39 2.42
C SER A 28 -17.97 3.16 3.01
N ARG A 29 -18.77 2.28 2.39
CA ARG A 29 -20.08 1.85 2.89
C ARG A 29 -19.98 1.20 4.28
N ARG A 30 -19.03 0.29 4.46
CA ARG A 30 -18.81 -0.37 5.76
C ARG A 30 -18.46 0.64 6.85
N LEU A 31 -17.55 1.59 6.58
CA LEU A 31 -17.19 2.63 7.54
C LEU A 31 -18.38 3.57 7.84
N THR A 32 -19.19 3.90 6.85
CA THR A 32 -20.38 4.73 7.04
C THR A 32 -21.40 4.06 7.97
N LEU A 33 -21.62 2.75 7.80
CA LEU A 33 -22.51 1.98 8.65
C LEU A 33 -21.96 1.85 10.08
N LEU A 34 -20.68 1.52 10.23
CA LEU A 34 -20.01 1.34 11.51
C LEU A 34 -19.79 2.66 12.27
N GLY A 35 -19.73 3.80 11.58
CA GLY A 35 -19.48 5.12 12.19
C GLY A 35 -20.42 5.43 13.35
N LYS A 36 -21.71 5.05 13.23
CA LYS A 36 -22.72 5.23 14.28
C LYS A 36 -22.37 4.53 15.60
N LYS A 37 -21.77 3.33 15.51
CA LYS A 37 -21.30 2.55 16.70
C LYS A 37 -20.26 3.36 17.51
N TYR A 38 -19.49 4.22 16.84
CA TYR A 38 -18.43 5.01 17.44
C TYR A 38 -18.81 6.49 17.71
N GLY A 39 -20.06 6.88 17.45
CA GLY A 39 -20.51 8.24 17.58
C GLY A 39 -19.88 9.19 16.52
N ILE A 40 -19.50 8.66 15.35
CA ILE A 40 -18.84 9.40 14.28
C ILE A 40 -19.79 9.50 13.08
N ARG A 41 -19.97 10.71 12.58
CA ARG A 41 -20.57 10.90 11.26
C ARG A 41 -19.51 10.61 10.19
N VAL A 42 -19.79 9.68 9.28
CA VAL A 42 -18.90 9.39 8.15
C VAL A 42 -19.51 9.96 6.88
N VAL A 43 -18.70 10.76 6.17
CA VAL A 43 -19.08 11.39 4.89
C VAL A 43 -18.01 11.01 3.86
N VAL A 44 -18.42 10.52 2.70
CA VAL A 44 -17.51 10.21 1.59
C VAL A 44 -17.55 11.37 0.61
N PHE A 45 -16.41 11.84 0.13
CA PHE A 45 -16.35 12.94 -0.82
C PHE A 45 -15.14 12.78 -1.77
N ARG A 46 -15.24 13.40 -2.95
CA ARG A 46 -14.13 13.51 -3.89
C ARG A 46 -13.38 14.82 -3.64
N PRO A 47 -12.10 14.92 -3.98
CA PRO A 47 -11.36 16.19 -3.83
C PRO A 47 -12.07 17.40 -4.44
N SER A 48 -12.76 17.20 -5.58
CA SER A 48 -13.53 18.24 -6.29
C SER A 48 -14.81 18.66 -5.57
N ASP A 49 -15.34 17.86 -4.66
CA ASP A 49 -16.60 18.11 -3.95
C ASP A 49 -16.42 19.07 -2.77
N ALA A 50 -15.17 19.39 -2.42
CA ALA A 50 -14.86 20.30 -1.32
C ALA A 50 -14.91 21.77 -1.76
N ALA A 51 -15.64 22.61 -1.03
CA ALA A 51 -15.61 24.05 -1.25
C ALA A 51 -14.19 24.62 -1.12
N ARG A 52 -13.85 25.66 -1.89
CA ARG A 52 -12.51 26.25 -1.89
C ARG A 52 -12.11 26.82 -0.52
N ASP A 53 -13.06 27.40 0.21
CA ASP A 53 -12.88 27.98 1.54
C ASP A 53 -12.96 26.94 2.68
N ARG A 54 -13.19 25.66 2.35
CA ARG A 54 -13.41 24.57 3.31
C ARG A 54 -14.57 24.81 4.29
N SER A 55 -15.60 25.49 3.84
CA SER A 55 -16.83 25.65 4.63
C SER A 55 -17.72 24.42 4.57
N PHE A 56 -17.77 23.73 3.43
CA PHE A 56 -18.60 22.53 3.24
C PHE A 56 -17.98 21.53 2.25
N VAL A 57 -18.60 20.35 2.21
CA VAL A 57 -18.42 19.34 1.16
C VAL A 57 -19.77 18.87 0.64
N ASP A 58 -19.92 18.70 -0.68
CA ASP A 58 -21.06 18.02 -1.28
C ASP A 58 -20.75 16.51 -1.28
N GLY A 59 -21.00 15.86 -0.15
CA GLY A 59 -20.54 14.51 0.14
C GLY A 59 -21.65 13.47 0.13
N PHE A 60 -21.28 12.22 0.30
CA PHE A 60 -22.17 11.07 0.27
C PHE A 60 -22.21 10.39 1.63
N THR A 61 -23.41 9.95 2.04
CA THR A 61 -23.62 9.07 3.20
C THR A 61 -24.49 7.90 2.80
N TYR A 62 -24.34 6.75 3.50
CA TYR A 62 -25.09 5.54 3.21
C TYR A 62 -26.15 5.29 4.29
N SER A 63 -27.41 5.21 3.87
CA SER A 63 -28.54 4.91 4.76
C SER A 63 -29.67 4.25 3.97
N SER A 64 -30.50 3.44 4.63
CA SER A 64 -31.64 2.75 4.02
C SER A 64 -31.29 2.00 2.73
N GLY A 65 -30.11 1.37 2.70
CA GLY A 65 -29.69 0.54 1.57
C GLY A 65 -29.10 1.30 0.37
N GLN A 66 -28.99 2.64 0.42
CA GLN A 66 -28.53 3.45 -0.71
C GLN A 66 -27.64 4.63 -0.32
N TRP A 67 -26.91 5.14 -1.29
CA TRP A 67 -26.10 6.35 -1.16
C TRP A 67 -26.95 7.59 -1.39
N HIS A 68 -26.78 8.58 -0.49
CA HIS A 68 -27.44 9.90 -0.59
C HIS A 68 -26.36 10.98 -0.65
N GLN A 69 -26.44 11.83 -1.67
CA GLN A 69 -25.60 13.02 -1.77
C GLN A 69 -26.28 14.19 -1.04
N LYS A 70 -25.52 14.86 -0.18
CA LYS A 70 -26.00 16.04 0.57
C LYS A 70 -24.82 16.98 0.84
N ARG A 71 -25.13 18.22 1.19
CA ARG A 71 -24.16 19.18 1.69
C ARG A 71 -23.91 18.95 3.19
N PHE A 72 -22.65 18.89 3.57
CA PHE A 72 -22.20 18.75 4.96
C PHE A 72 -21.18 19.83 5.29
N PRO A 73 -21.08 20.30 6.54
CA PRO A 73 -19.91 21.05 6.99
C PRO A 73 -18.63 20.28 6.66
N PHE A 74 -17.54 21.02 6.44
CA PHE A 74 -16.26 20.36 6.14
C PHE A 74 -15.87 19.43 7.31
N PRO A 75 -15.38 18.19 7.04
CA PRO A 75 -15.12 17.20 8.09
C PRO A 75 -14.01 17.64 9.06
N ASP A 76 -14.12 17.28 10.34
CA ASP A 76 -13.11 17.51 11.37
C ASP A 76 -11.82 16.70 11.10
N LEU A 77 -12.00 15.48 10.58
CA LEU A 77 -10.90 14.60 10.15
C LEU A 77 -11.11 14.19 8.70
N VAL A 78 -10.03 14.22 7.91
CA VAL A 78 -10.01 13.72 6.53
C VAL A 78 -9.15 12.48 6.45
N TYR A 79 -9.75 11.37 6.04
CA TYR A 79 -9.10 10.10 5.76
C TYR A 79 -8.87 9.97 4.25
N ASP A 80 -7.62 10.21 3.82
CA ASP A 80 -7.24 10.15 2.42
C ASP A 80 -7.10 8.70 1.93
N ARG A 81 -8.03 8.30 1.05
CA ARG A 81 -8.06 7.01 0.36
C ARG A 81 -7.83 7.14 -1.16
N CYS A 82 -7.50 8.33 -1.65
CA CYS A 82 -7.26 8.53 -3.07
C CYS A 82 -5.98 7.83 -3.55
N LEU A 83 -6.13 6.95 -4.52
CA LEU A 83 -5.05 6.41 -5.35
C LEU A 83 -5.17 7.10 -6.72
N PHE A 84 -4.42 8.20 -6.91
CA PHE A 84 -4.60 9.08 -8.06
C PHE A 84 -4.23 8.41 -9.38
N HIS A 85 -5.11 8.59 -10.37
CA HIS A 85 -4.93 8.10 -11.73
C HIS A 85 -4.96 9.24 -12.77
N SER A 86 -5.39 10.45 -12.39
CA SER A 86 -5.48 11.63 -13.27
C SER A 86 -4.82 12.86 -12.65
N GLY A 87 -4.28 13.76 -13.51
CA GLY A 87 -3.61 14.98 -13.06
C GLY A 87 -4.54 16.02 -12.42
N THR A 88 -5.79 16.13 -12.86
CA THR A 88 -6.78 17.09 -12.33
C THR A 88 -7.22 16.75 -10.91
N GLU A 89 -7.52 15.48 -10.63
CA GLU A 89 -7.81 15.02 -9.27
C GLU A 89 -6.62 15.16 -8.34
N PHE A 90 -5.41 14.87 -8.85
CA PHE A 90 -4.18 15.04 -8.09
C PHE A 90 -4.01 16.48 -7.62
N ALA A 91 -4.23 17.47 -8.49
CA ALA A 91 -4.10 18.88 -8.13
C ALA A 91 -5.08 19.29 -7.03
N ALA A 92 -6.37 18.90 -7.15
CA ALA A 92 -7.40 19.18 -6.15
C ALA A 92 -7.08 18.55 -4.79
N ALA A 93 -6.68 17.27 -4.79
CA ALA A 93 -6.30 16.59 -3.57
C ALA A 93 -5.01 17.13 -2.96
N HIS A 94 -4.01 17.47 -3.78
CA HIS A 94 -2.75 18.06 -3.33
C HIS A 94 -3.00 19.40 -2.62
N SER A 95 -3.91 20.24 -3.13
CA SER A 95 -4.33 21.47 -2.46
C SER A 95 -4.86 21.18 -1.05
N LEU A 96 -5.82 20.25 -0.91
CA LEU A 96 -6.35 19.82 0.38
C LEU A 96 -5.27 19.29 1.32
N LEU A 97 -4.42 18.38 0.84
CA LEU A 97 -3.39 17.75 1.65
C LEU A 97 -2.30 18.75 2.09
N SER A 98 -2.01 19.76 1.27
CA SER A 98 -1.07 20.83 1.62
C SER A 98 -1.64 21.75 2.70
N GLU A 99 -2.90 22.17 2.58
CA GLU A 99 -3.60 22.99 3.56
C GLU A 99 -3.72 22.31 4.94
N ALA A 100 -3.89 20.99 4.96
CA ALA A 100 -3.98 20.21 6.20
C ALA A 100 -2.75 20.34 7.11
N ARG A 101 -1.63 20.86 6.60
CA ARG A 101 -0.40 21.07 7.39
C ARG A 101 -0.52 22.27 8.34
N THR A 102 -1.28 23.27 7.96
CA THR A 102 -1.45 24.54 8.68
C THR A 102 -2.86 24.75 9.23
N SER A 103 -3.85 23.99 8.76
CA SER A 103 -5.23 24.13 9.20
C SER A 103 -5.40 23.85 10.70
N GLN A 104 -6.12 24.75 11.39
CA GLN A 104 -6.56 24.55 12.76
C GLN A 104 -7.98 24.01 12.85
N ARG A 105 -8.77 24.11 11.77
CA ARG A 105 -10.19 23.73 11.73
C ARG A 105 -10.39 22.23 11.52
N TRP A 106 -9.51 21.59 10.74
CA TRP A 106 -9.59 20.18 10.41
C TRP A 106 -8.20 19.55 10.31
N ARG A 107 -8.12 18.24 10.32
CA ARG A 107 -6.85 17.48 10.31
C ARG A 107 -6.93 16.26 9.42
N LEU A 108 -5.77 15.82 8.93
CA LEU A 108 -5.68 14.49 8.32
C LEU A 108 -5.78 13.41 9.40
N TRP A 109 -6.54 12.37 9.13
CA TRP A 109 -6.58 11.15 9.94
C TRP A 109 -5.20 10.47 9.94
N SER A 110 -4.55 10.42 8.78
CA SER A 110 -3.20 9.91 8.56
C SER A 110 -2.52 10.73 7.47
N ARG A 111 -1.23 10.98 7.60
CA ARG A 111 -0.43 11.47 6.49
C ARG A 111 -0.08 10.31 5.56
N GLY A 112 0.11 10.59 4.28
CA GLY A 112 0.62 9.61 3.33
C GLY A 112 2.12 9.38 3.50
N LEU A 113 2.61 8.29 2.92
CA LEU A 113 4.05 8.08 2.73
C LEU A 113 4.48 8.67 1.38
N PRO A 114 5.73 9.11 1.26
CA PRO A 114 6.32 9.48 -0.02
C PRO A 114 6.54 8.22 -0.89
N GLY A 115 7.19 8.39 -2.04
CA GLY A 115 7.53 7.26 -2.92
C GLY A 115 8.43 6.21 -2.27
N LYS A 116 8.46 5.02 -2.85
CA LYS A 116 9.16 3.81 -2.36
C LYS A 116 10.64 4.05 -2.04
N TRP A 117 11.30 4.87 -2.84
CA TRP A 117 12.72 5.19 -2.67
C TRP A 117 13.01 5.94 -1.38
N GLN A 118 12.18 6.94 -1.04
CA GLN A 118 12.35 7.70 0.19
C GLN A 118 12.09 6.83 1.44
N VAL A 119 11.05 5.99 1.40
CA VAL A 119 10.75 5.03 2.47
C VAL A 119 11.91 4.05 2.65
N TYR A 120 12.42 3.45 1.55
CA TYR A 120 13.58 2.56 1.56
C TYR A 120 14.79 3.22 2.24
N ARG A 121 15.14 4.46 1.85
CA ARG A 121 16.28 5.18 2.42
C ARG A 121 16.19 5.39 3.91
N ILE A 122 15.01 5.63 4.44
CA ILE A 122 14.78 5.80 5.88
C ILE A 122 14.91 4.45 6.59
N LEU A 123 14.23 3.42 6.12
CA LEU A 123 14.23 2.10 6.76
C LEU A 123 15.62 1.43 6.71
N LYS A 124 16.40 1.66 5.66
CA LYS A 124 17.77 1.15 5.53
C LYS A 124 18.75 1.67 6.59
N ARG A 125 18.43 2.80 7.25
CA ARG A 125 19.26 3.36 8.32
C ARG A 125 19.12 2.61 9.65
N ASP A 126 18.04 1.85 9.82
CA ASP A 126 17.84 1.04 11.02
C ASP A 126 18.57 -0.30 10.87
N PRO A 127 19.53 -0.63 11.75
CA PRO A 127 20.34 -1.84 11.65
C PRO A 127 19.53 -3.13 11.78
N ARG A 128 18.34 -3.08 12.37
CA ARG A 128 17.44 -4.23 12.52
C ARG A 128 16.68 -4.55 11.23
N LEU A 129 16.47 -3.52 10.37
CA LEU A 129 15.75 -3.63 9.09
C LEU A 129 16.68 -3.73 7.88
N ALA A 130 17.88 -3.13 7.95
CA ALA A 130 18.82 -3.09 6.84
C ALA A 130 19.15 -4.46 6.23
N PRO A 131 19.33 -5.55 7.00
CA PRO A 131 19.57 -6.89 6.46
C PRO A 131 18.38 -7.48 5.67
N HIS A 132 17.18 -6.98 5.94
CA HIS A 132 15.94 -7.43 5.32
C HIS A 132 15.52 -6.59 4.10
N LEU A 133 16.29 -5.56 3.74
CA LEU A 133 16.00 -4.71 2.59
C LEU A 133 16.87 -5.14 1.41
N PRO A 134 16.30 -5.51 0.25
CA PRO A 134 17.09 -5.85 -0.92
C PRO A 134 17.96 -4.65 -1.32
N PRO A 135 19.25 -4.86 -1.68
CA PRO A 135 20.11 -3.78 -2.16
C PRO A 135 19.42 -3.06 -3.32
N THR A 136 19.16 -1.76 -3.15
CA THR A 136 18.36 -0.97 -4.11
C THR A 136 19.08 0.32 -4.43
N THR A 137 19.12 0.68 -5.71
CA THR A 137 19.66 1.94 -6.21
C THR A 137 18.74 2.57 -7.24
N VAL A 138 19.01 3.82 -7.61
CA VAL A 138 18.31 4.49 -8.71
C VAL A 138 18.89 3.98 -10.03
N TYR A 139 18.02 3.59 -10.95
CA TYR A 139 18.41 3.23 -12.32
C TYR A 139 18.92 4.47 -13.07
N GLN A 140 20.09 4.35 -13.70
CA GLN A 140 20.79 5.43 -14.41
C GLN A 140 21.25 4.99 -15.81
N GLY A 141 20.36 4.28 -16.52
CA GLY A 141 20.63 3.85 -17.90
C GLY A 141 21.52 2.60 -17.99
N LYS A 142 22.03 2.35 -19.20
CA LYS A 142 22.74 1.13 -19.60
C LYS A 142 23.89 0.73 -18.67
N LYS A 143 24.72 1.70 -18.25
CA LYS A 143 25.86 1.41 -17.33
C LYS A 143 25.37 0.88 -15.99
N SER A 144 24.32 1.47 -15.45
CA SER A 144 23.68 1.02 -14.20
C SER A 144 23.12 -0.39 -14.35
N LEU A 145 22.41 -0.69 -15.45
CA LEU A 145 21.87 -2.02 -15.74
C LEU A 145 22.99 -3.07 -15.77
N LEU A 146 24.04 -2.84 -16.54
CA LEU A 146 25.15 -3.77 -16.69
C LEU A 146 25.84 -4.05 -15.35
N SER A 147 26.09 -3.01 -14.55
CA SER A 147 26.70 -3.12 -13.24
C SER A 147 25.87 -4.00 -12.31
N HIS A 148 24.54 -3.84 -12.33
CA HIS A 148 23.63 -4.63 -11.48
C HIS A 148 23.48 -6.07 -11.97
N LEU A 149 23.36 -6.31 -13.28
CA LEU A 149 23.35 -7.68 -13.83
C LEU A 149 24.62 -8.43 -13.42
N LYS A 150 25.80 -7.81 -13.55
CA LYS A 150 27.06 -8.42 -13.11
C LYS A 150 27.11 -8.68 -11.60
N ALA A 151 26.61 -7.76 -10.77
CA ALA A 151 26.63 -7.88 -9.32
C ALA A 151 25.65 -8.94 -8.78
N TYR A 152 24.55 -9.21 -9.50
CA TYR A 152 23.44 -10.03 -9.02
C TYR A 152 23.20 -11.29 -9.89
N GLY A 153 24.26 -11.86 -10.47
CA GLY A 153 24.15 -13.14 -11.17
C GLY A 153 23.30 -13.11 -12.43
N GLY A 154 23.19 -11.96 -13.07
CA GLY A 154 22.43 -11.79 -14.32
C GLY A 154 20.93 -11.47 -14.12
N GLU A 155 20.43 -11.34 -12.90
CA GLU A 155 19.01 -11.16 -12.65
C GLU A 155 18.70 -9.91 -11.84
N VAL A 156 17.89 -9.00 -12.40
CA VAL A 156 17.49 -7.77 -11.72
C VAL A 156 16.01 -7.50 -11.86
N PHE A 157 15.48 -6.77 -10.89
CA PHE A 157 14.11 -6.28 -10.90
C PHE A 157 14.08 -4.76 -10.89
N MET A 158 13.32 -4.18 -11.82
CA MET A 158 13.14 -2.75 -11.96
C MET A 158 11.69 -2.35 -11.67
N LYS A 159 11.50 -1.29 -10.90
CA LYS A 159 10.18 -0.72 -10.59
C LYS A 159 10.25 0.80 -10.50
N PRO A 160 9.14 1.54 -10.81
CA PRO A 160 9.10 2.98 -10.63
C PRO A 160 9.34 3.37 -9.16
N LYS A 161 10.00 4.51 -8.91
CA LYS A 161 10.14 5.11 -7.56
C LYS A 161 8.78 5.40 -6.91
N GLY A 162 7.77 5.71 -7.70
CA GLY A 162 6.37 5.87 -7.33
C GLY A 162 5.48 4.86 -8.06
N GLY A 163 4.21 4.78 -7.68
CA GLY A 163 3.25 3.87 -8.30
C GLY A 163 2.86 2.69 -7.40
N SER A 164 1.87 1.93 -7.84
CA SER A 164 1.24 0.85 -7.06
C SER A 164 0.83 -0.32 -7.97
N GLN A 165 0.38 -1.42 -7.37
CA GLN A 165 -0.21 -2.58 -8.05
C GLN A 165 0.75 -3.35 -8.99
N GLY A 166 2.07 -3.20 -8.86
CA GLY A 166 3.05 -3.89 -9.70
C GLY A 166 3.06 -3.44 -11.17
N ARG A 167 2.47 -2.29 -11.49
CA ARG A 167 2.48 -1.72 -12.85
C ARG A 167 3.86 -1.15 -13.19
N ASN A 168 4.19 -1.17 -14.48
CA ASN A 168 5.48 -0.70 -15.02
C ASN A 168 6.68 -1.37 -14.35
N THR A 169 6.61 -2.67 -14.07
CA THR A 169 7.72 -3.43 -13.48
C THR A 169 8.36 -4.34 -14.51
N LEU A 170 9.68 -4.51 -14.41
CA LEU A 170 10.47 -5.37 -15.28
C LEU A 170 11.33 -6.31 -14.44
N PHE A 171 11.30 -7.59 -14.76
CA PHE A 171 12.32 -8.58 -14.46
C PHE A 171 13.20 -8.71 -15.69
N ILE A 172 14.51 -8.60 -15.51
CA ILE A 172 15.50 -8.67 -16.58
C ILE A 172 16.50 -9.76 -16.20
N GLN A 173 16.64 -10.73 -17.08
CA GLN A 173 17.56 -11.85 -16.94
C GLN A 173 18.54 -11.84 -18.11
N GLN A 174 19.83 -11.89 -17.81
CA GLN A 174 20.89 -12.11 -18.78
C GLN A 174 21.28 -13.60 -18.78
N ASN A 175 21.37 -14.18 -19.96
CA ASN A 175 21.90 -15.53 -20.08
C ASN A 175 23.40 -15.52 -19.71
N PRO A 176 23.87 -16.39 -18.79
CA PRO A 176 25.29 -16.44 -18.38
C PRO A 176 26.26 -16.69 -19.52
N ASP A 177 25.84 -17.50 -20.51
CA ASP A 177 26.70 -17.99 -21.61
C ASP A 177 26.62 -17.11 -22.89
N SER A 178 25.80 -16.05 -22.87
CA SER A 178 25.59 -15.19 -24.01
C SER A 178 25.23 -13.76 -23.64
N ALA A 179 25.23 -12.84 -24.63
CA ALA A 179 24.76 -11.47 -24.44
C ALA A 179 23.22 -11.34 -24.44
N HIS A 180 22.48 -12.46 -24.58
CA HIS A 180 21.03 -12.45 -24.66
C HIS A 180 20.40 -11.99 -23.36
N LEU A 181 19.42 -11.11 -23.47
CA LEU A 181 18.59 -10.66 -22.35
C LEU A 181 17.15 -11.08 -22.57
N HIS A 182 16.55 -11.62 -21.52
CA HIS A 182 15.13 -11.90 -21.45
C HIS A 182 14.46 -10.96 -20.46
N ILE A 183 13.38 -10.30 -20.88
CA ILE A 183 12.67 -9.29 -20.08
C ILE A 183 11.23 -9.73 -19.94
N LYS A 184 10.76 -9.85 -18.69
CA LYS A 184 9.35 -10.07 -18.34
C LYS A 184 8.86 -8.93 -17.49
N GLY A 185 7.58 -8.54 -17.63
CA GLY A 185 7.08 -7.42 -16.85
C GLY A 185 5.58 -7.17 -16.93
N ARG A 186 5.22 -5.99 -16.48
CA ARG A 186 3.87 -5.43 -16.56
C ARG A 186 3.93 -3.98 -17.03
N ASP A 187 3.06 -3.63 -17.98
CA ASP A 187 2.94 -2.25 -18.48
C ASP A 187 2.08 -1.34 -17.57
N ALA A 188 1.80 -0.13 -18.01
CA ALA A 188 1.03 0.88 -17.30
C ALA A 188 -0.44 0.47 -17.04
N VAL A 189 -1.00 -0.42 -17.88
CA VAL A 189 -2.36 -0.95 -17.76
C VAL A 189 -2.38 -2.39 -17.22
N ASN A 190 -1.23 -2.84 -16.68
CA ASN A 190 -1.04 -4.14 -16.04
C ASN A 190 -1.10 -5.34 -17.02
N ARG A 191 -0.88 -5.13 -18.33
CA ARG A 191 -0.72 -6.22 -19.30
C ARG A 191 0.68 -6.84 -19.16
N ARG A 192 0.79 -8.12 -19.45
CA ARG A 192 2.08 -8.82 -19.49
C ARG A 192 2.93 -8.29 -20.64
N VAL A 193 4.22 -8.12 -20.37
CA VAL A 193 5.25 -7.77 -21.34
C VAL A 193 6.30 -8.87 -21.30
N GLU A 194 6.69 -9.38 -22.46
CA GLU A 194 7.76 -10.38 -22.61
C GLU A 194 8.56 -10.09 -23.87
N MET A 195 9.88 -9.87 -23.73
CA MET A 195 10.79 -9.49 -24.80
C MET A 195 12.09 -10.25 -24.67
N SER A 196 12.77 -10.50 -25.80
CA SER A 196 14.11 -11.07 -25.83
C SER A 196 14.98 -10.26 -26.80
N PHE A 197 16.23 -10.02 -26.40
CA PHE A 197 17.19 -9.23 -27.15
C PHE A 197 18.53 -9.96 -27.26
N ALA A 198 19.13 -9.92 -28.45
CA ALA A 198 20.42 -10.55 -28.68
C ALA A 198 21.59 -9.74 -28.07
N ALA A 199 21.40 -8.44 -27.85
CA ALA A 199 22.42 -7.56 -27.34
C ALA A 199 21.92 -6.59 -26.26
N LEU A 200 22.79 -6.27 -25.30
CA LEU A 200 22.50 -5.31 -24.22
C LEU A 200 22.13 -3.90 -24.75
N GLY A 201 22.65 -3.50 -25.91
CA GLY A 201 22.35 -2.20 -26.52
C GLY A 201 20.88 -2.07 -26.89
N GLU A 202 20.35 -3.06 -27.58
CA GLU A 202 18.93 -3.12 -28.00
C GLU A 202 17.99 -3.17 -26.77
N ALA A 203 18.32 -4.05 -25.82
CA ALA A 203 17.57 -4.15 -24.56
C ALA A 203 17.53 -2.81 -23.80
N SER A 204 18.69 -2.12 -23.73
CA SER A 204 18.75 -0.83 -23.04
C SER A 204 17.91 0.24 -23.73
N ALA A 205 17.93 0.32 -25.05
CA ALA A 205 17.11 1.28 -25.80
C ALA A 205 15.62 1.03 -25.57
N TRP A 206 15.20 -0.24 -25.62
CA TRP A 206 13.82 -0.61 -25.31
C TRP A 206 13.43 -0.30 -23.85
N ILE A 207 14.33 -0.55 -22.88
CA ILE A 207 14.08 -0.22 -21.47
C ILE A 207 13.94 1.30 -21.29
N GLU A 208 14.75 2.10 -21.97
CA GLU A 208 14.64 3.57 -21.91
C GLU A 208 13.32 4.06 -22.49
N GLU A 209 12.84 3.48 -23.60
CA GLU A 209 11.51 3.76 -24.15
C GLU A 209 10.39 3.33 -23.15
N PHE A 210 10.47 2.11 -22.61
CA PHE A 210 9.50 1.60 -21.64
C PHE A 210 9.42 2.45 -20.37
N THR A 211 10.56 2.87 -19.84
CA THR A 211 10.61 3.71 -18.63
C THR A 211 10.16 5.15 -18.93
N GLY A 212 10.42 5.67 -20.12
CA GLY A 212 10.11 7.04 -20.52
C GLY A 212 10.68 8.05 -19.54
N SER A 213 9.90 9.05 -19.17
CA SER A 213 10.29 10.09 -18.20
C SER A 213 10.19 9.65 -16.72
N ARG A 214 9.80 8.42 -16.45
CA ARG A 214 9.64 7.93 -15.07
C ARG A 214 10.97 7.51 -14.46
N GLU A 215 11.21 7.92 -13.23
CA GLU A 215 12.35 7.46 -12.47
C GLU A 215 12.14 6.03 -11.94
N TYR A 216 13.13 5.17 -12.12
CA TYR A 216 13.11 3.78 -11.69
C TYR A 216 14.15 3.50 -10.61
N ILE A 217 13.88 2.49 -9.79
CA ILE A 217 14.84 1.81 -8.93
C ILE A 217 15.12 0.42 -9.48
N ILE A 218 16.35 -0.04 -9.26
CA ILE A 218 16.84 -1.36 -9.66
C ILE A 218 17.37 -2.09 -8.43
N GLN A 219 17.09 -3.38 -8.35
CA GLN A 219 17.46 -4.28 -7.24
C GLN A 219 17.68 -5.70 -7.77
N PRO A 220 18.33 -6.60 -7.00
CA PRO A 220 18.38 -8.02 -7.35
C PRO A 220 16.96 -8.58 -7.51
N PHE A 221 16.81 -9.52 -8.42
CA PHE A 221 15.58 -10.31 -8.46
C PHE A 221 15.54 -11.27 -7.28
N LEU A 222 14.44 -11.31 -6.56
CA LEU A 222 14.24 -12.20 -5.44
C LEU A 222 13.34 -13.36 -5.86
N HIS A 223 13.82 -14.59 -5.70
CA HIS A 223 13.08 -15.80 -6.01
C HIS A 223 12.04 -16.11 -4.91
N LEU A 224 10.91 -15.40 -4.96
CA LEU A 224 9.83 -15.46 -3.97
C LEU A 224 8.76 -16.47 -4.39
N TYR A 225 9.15 -17.72 -4.63
CA TYR A 225 8.26 -18.78 -5.11
C TYR A 225 8.02 -19.84 -4.05
N GLY A 226 6.78 -20.32 -3.96
CA GLY A 226 6.42 -21.49 -3.19
C GLY A 226 6.76 -22.78 -3.93
N ARG A 227 6.58 -23.94 -3.28
CA ARG A 227 6.84 -25.28 -3.85
C ARG A 227 6.03 -25.60 -5.13
N ASN A 228 4.94 -24.87 -5.32
CA ASN A 228 4.08 -24.98 -6.51
C ASN A 228 4.48 -24.00 -7.64
N ASP A 229 5.69 -23.43 -7.58
CA ASP A 229 6.23 -22.48 -8.54
C ASP A 229 5.34 -21.23 -8.76
N ARG A 230 4.61 -20.83 -7.71
CA ARG A 230 3.78 -19.62 -7.73
C ARG A 230 4.42 -18.55 -6.83
N PRO A 231 4.53 -17.29 -7.33
CA PRO A 231 5.08 -16.22 -6.52
C PRO A 231 4.16 -15.90 -5.34
N PHE A 232 4.74 -15.64 -4.18
CA PHE A 232 3.98 -15.24 -3.00
C PHE A 232 4.69 -14.16 -2.19
N ASP A 233 3.92 -13.44 -1.41
CA ASP A 233 4.39 -12.54 -0.38
C ASP A 233 3.46 -12.59 0.85
N VAL A 234 3.89 -11.98 1.94
CA VAL A 234 3.09 -11.82 3.16
C VAL A 234 2.74 -10.35 3.34
N ARG A 235 1.45 -10.04 3.31
CA ARG A 235 0.91 -8.73 3.71
C ARG A 235 0.66 -8.70 5.20
N VAL A 236 1.29 -7.74 5.89
CA VAL A 236 0.97 -7.40 7.29
C VAL A 236 0.22 -6.08 7.32
N LEU A 237 -0.94 -6.05 7.96
CA LEU A 237 -1.73 -4.84 8.18
C LEU A 237 -1.46 -4.32 9.60
N MET A 238 -0.84 -3.15 9.67
CA MET A 238 -0.60 -2.40 10.90
C MET A 238 -1.60 -1.25 10.99
N GLN A 239 -2.28 -1.12 12.13
CA GLN A 239 -3.24 -0.03 12.36
C GLN A 239 -3.11 0.52 13.78
N LYS A 240 -3.55 1.76 13.98
CA LYS A 240 -3.70 2.32 15.33
C LYS A 240 -5.06 1.98 15.92
N ASN A 241 -5.05 1.62 17.20
CA ASN A 241 -6.24 1.31 17.98
C ASN A 241 -6.88 2.57 18.62
N GLU A 242 -7.87 2.36 19.48
CA GLU A 242 -8.60 3.42 20.22
C GLU A 242 -7.74 4.21 21.22
N LYS A 243 -6.52 3.75 21.51
CA LYS A 243 -5.53 4.46 22.35
C LYS A 243 -4.49 5.20 21.51
N GLY A 244 -4.56 5.09 20.17
CA GLY A 244 -3.58 5.64 19.26
C GLY A 244 -2.26 4.88 19.22
N LEU A 245 -2.25 3.63 19.70
CA LEU A 245 -1.10 2.74 19.70
C LEU A 245 -1.15 1.82 18.48
N TRP A 246 0.02 1.54 17.90
CA TRP A 246 0.17 0.60 16.81
C TRP A 246 -0.12 -0.83 17.24
N MET A 247 -0.81 -1.57 16.39
CA MET A 247 -1.06 -3.00 16.55
C MET A 247 -1.03 -3.72 15.21
N ARG A 248 -0.67 -4.98 15.22
CA ARG A 248 -0.83 -5.88 14.08
C ARG A 248 -2.29 -6.30 13.99
N THR A 249 -2.99 -5.80 12.99
CA THR A 249 -4.41 -6.10 12.79
C THR A 249 -4.62 -7.46 12.13
N GLY A 250 -3.70 -7.86 11.24
CA GLY A 250 -3.76 -9.17 10.60
C GLY A 250 -2.61 -9.39 9.64
N MET A 251 -2.43 -10.65 9.25
CA MET A 251 -1.46 -11.09 8.24
C MET A 251 -2.13 -12.01 7.22
N ALA A 252 -1.70 -11.95 5.98
CA ALA A 252 -2.18 -12.83 4.91
C ALA A 252 -1.07 -13.11 3.91
N VAL A 253 -0.95 -14.35 3.48
CA VAL A 253 -0.19 -14.68 2.27
C VAL A 253 -0.99 -14.23 1.05
N ARG A 254 -0.31 -13.58 0.11
CA ARG A 254 -0.85 -13.34 -1.23
C ARG A 254 -0.07 -14.22 -2.20
N GLN A 255 -0.75 -15.13 -2.87
CA GLN A 255 -0.16 -16.00 -3.87
C GLN A 255 -0.61 -15.57 -5.25
N GLY A 256 0.34 -15.30 -6.14
CA GLY A 256 0.08 -14.90 -7.51
C GLY A 256 -0.46 -16.06 -8.39
N ALA A 257 -0.93 -15.74 -9.57
CA ALA A 257 -1.29 -16.74 -10.59
C ALA A 257 -0.03 -17.47 -11.08
N SER A 258 -0.20 -18.68 -11.60
CA SER A 258 0.90 -19.44 -12.23
C SER A 258 1.52 -18.63 -13.39
N GLY A 259 2.86 -18.68 -13.50
CA GLY A 259 3.62 -17.93 -14.50
C GLY A 259 3.64 -16.40 -14.28
N SER A 260 3.17 -15.90 -13.13
CA SER A 260 3.32 -14.50 -12.76
C SER A 260 4.69 -14.27 -12.11
N ILE A 261 5.24 -13.06 -12.28
CA ILE A 261 6.44 -12.60 -11.57
C ILE A 261 6.12 -11.88 -10.26
N THR A 262 4.84 -11.67 -9.96
CA THR A 262 4.37 -10.95 -8.77
C THR A 262 3.17 -11.64 -8.13
N SER A 263 3.03 -11.46 -6.82
CA SER A 263 1.97 -12.02 -5.95
C SER A 263 0.66 -11.22 -5.91
N ASN A 264 0.48 -10.24 -6.81
CA ASN A 264 -0.65 -9.32 -6.77
C ASN A 264 -2.02 -10.01 -6.98
N LEU A 265 -2.97 -9.78 -6.06
CA LEU A 265 -4.34 -10.30 -6.13
C LEU A 265 -5.11 -9.81 -7.37
N HIS A 266 -4.86 -8.60 -7.85
CA HIS A 266 -5.51 -8.03 -9.05
C HIS A 266 -5.18 -8.76 -10.35
N GLY A 267 -4.18 -9.65 -10.35
CA GLY A 267 -3.79 -10.49 -11.48
C GLY A 267 -4.31 -11.93 -11.40
N GLY A 268 -5.36 -12.22 -10.62
CA GLY A 268 -5.87 -13.59 -10.42
C GLY A 268 -5.20 -14.35 -9.28
N GLY A 269 -4.56 -13.66 -8.35
CA GLY A 269 -3.98 -14.25 -7.15
C GLY A 269 -5.02 -14.60 -6.08
N THR A 270 -4.60 -15.41 -5.10
CA THR A 270 -5.39 -15.83 -3.94
C THR A 270 -4.77 -15.30 -2.64
N ALA A 271 -5.58 -15.21 -1.58
CA ALA A 271 -5.09 -14.92 -0.25
C ALA A 271 -5.30 -16.13 0.66
N LEU A 272 -4.29 -16.45 1.49
CA LEU A 272 -4.24 -17.66 2.31
C LEU A 272 -3.80 -17.31 3.75
N PRO A 273 -4.18 -18.14 4.75
CA PRO A 273 -3.67 -18.01 6.12
C PRO A 273 -2.14 -18.21 6.16
N VAL A 274 -1.44 -17.37 6.94
CA VAL A 274 0.04 -17.34 6.95
C VAL A 274 0.62 -18.64 7.50
N LEU A 275 0.25 -19.02 8.72
CA LEU A 275 0.89 -20.15 9.41
C LEU A 275 0.68 -21.48 8.66
N PRO A 276 -0.53 -21.85 8.22
CA PRO A 276 -0.74 -23.06 7.42
C PRO A 276 0.08 -23.07 6.13
N TYR A 277 0.07 -21.96 5.38
CA TYR A 277 0.81 -21.87 4.13
C TYR A 277 2.32 -22.00 4.35
N LEU A 278 2.90 -21.25 5.30
CA LEU A 278 4.33 -21.34 5.57
C LEU A 278 4.72 -22.71 6.12
N SER A 279 3.84 -23.39 6.89
CA SER A 279 4.08 -24.74 7.39
C SER A 279 4.18 -25.75 6.24
N GLU A 280 3.35 -25.62 5.23
CA GLU A 280 3.42 -26.42 4.00
C GLU A 280 4.73 -26.18 3.23
N GLN A 281 5.18 -24.91 3.16
CA GLN A 281 6.38 -24.54 2.39
C GLN A 281 7.68 -24.93 3.12
N PHE A 282 7.80 -24.65 4.42
CA PHE A 282 9.06 -24.67 5.18
C PHE A 282 9.03 -25.62 6.40
N GLY A 283 7.91 -26.25 6.71
CA GLY A 283 7.68 -27.05 7.91
C GLY A 283 7.23 -26.20 9.11
N ALA A 284 6.47 -26.82 10.04
CA ALA A 284 5.76 -26.13 11.11
C ALA A 284 6.66 -25.26 12.01
N ARG A 285 7.78 -25.85 12.49
CA ARG A 285 8.72 -25.12 13.38
C ARG A 285 9.33 -23.88 12.74
N GLN A 286 9.66 -23.96 11.45
CA GLN A 286 10.24 -22.83 10.72
C GLN A 286 9.16 -21.77 10.43
N ALA A 287 7.96 -22.19 10.10
CA ALA A 287 6.81 -21.30 9.88
C ALA A 287 6.48 -20.45 11.10
N GLU A 288 6.48 -21.06 12.30
CA GLU A 288 6.27 -20.32 13.55
C GLU A 288 7.33 -19.23 13.75
N LYS A 289 8.62 -19.57 13.60
CA LYS A 289 9.73 -18.62 13.70
C LYS A 289 9.63 -17.49 12.69
N MET A 290 9.28 -17.81 11.44
CA MET A 290 9.09 -16.82 10.37
C MET A 290 7.92 -15.89 10.70
N THR A 291 6.78 -16.44 11.14
CA THR A 291 5.60 -15.65 11.51
C THR A 291 5.89 -14.71 12.68
N GLU A 292 6.60 -15.18 13.70
CA GLU A 292 7.05 -14.35 14.81
C GLU A 292 7.99 -13.24 14.33
N ARG A 293 8.98 -13.58 13.49
CA ARG A 293 9.94 -12.61 12.96
C ARG A 293 9.29 -11.55 12.07
N LEU A 294 8.34 -11.94 11.22
CA LEU A 294 7.50 -11.00 10.45
C LEU A 294 6.78 -10.01 11.38
N GLY A 295 6.25 -10.50 12.48
CA GLY A 295 5.63 -9.67 13.52
C GLY A 295 6.60 -8.67 14.11
N GLN A 296 7.75 -9.13 14.59
CA GLN A 296 8.80 -8.28 15.19
C GLN A 296 9.27 -7.18 14.22
N LEU A 297 9.53 -7.53 12.96
CA LEU A 297 9.93 -6.56 11.94
C LEU A 297 8.81 -5.55 11.66
N SER A 298 7.56 -6.01 11.63
CA SER A 298 6.41 -5.13 11.40
C SER A 298 6.21 -4.12 12.52
N ASP A 299 6.49 -4.47 13.77
CA ASP A 299 6.33 -3.58 14.92
C ASP A 299 7.36 -2.43 14.93
N ILE A 300 8.54 -2.64 14.31
CA ILE A 300 9.61 -1.63 14.24
C ILE A 300 9.31 -0.55 13.21
N ILE A 301 8.68 -0.89 12.10
CA ILE A 301 8.52 -0.01 10.93
C ILE A 301 7.65 1.22 11.18
N PRO A 302 6.43 1.11 11.77
CA PRO A 302 5.55 2.24 11.92
C PRO A 302 6.12 3.40 12.76
N PRO A 303 6.75 3.18 13.92
CA PRO A 303 7.36 4.26 14.71
C PRO A 303 8.46 5.01 13.95
N ILE A 304 9.30 4.29 13.19
CA ILE A 304 10.37 4.90 12.38
C ILE A 304 9.77 5.80 11.30
N LEU A 305 8.78 5.32 10.57
CA LEU A 305 8.16 6.12 9.51
C LEU A 305 7.37 7.31 10.07
N GLU A 306 6.70 7.12 11.20
CA GLU A 306 5.92 8.18 11.86
C GLU A 306 6.81 9.31 12.38
N SER A 307 8.03 9.01 12.87
CA SER A 307 8.98 10.03 13.31
C SER A 307 9.50 10.92 12.18
N HIS A 308 9.56 10.39 10.95
CA HIS A 308 10.03 11.12 9.76
C HIS A 308 8.92 11.84 9.00
N TYR A 309 7.76 11.21 8.88
CA TYR A 309 6.68 11.69 8.00
C TYR A 309 5.47 12.25 8.76
N GLY A 310 5.54 12.24 10.09
CA GLY A 310 4.44 12.65 10.96
C GLY A 310 3.37 11.59 11.08
N ARG A 311 2.28 11.94 11.74
CA ARG A 311 1.23 11.01 12.16
C ARG A 311 0.72 10.11 11.04
N LEU A 312 0.84 8.81 11.26
CA LEU A 312 0.28 7.75 10.44
C LEU A 312 -0.83 7.02 11.21
N GLY A 313 -1.79 6.42 10.53
CA GLY A 313 -2.91 5.69 11.14
C GLY A 313 -2.93 4.21 10.78
N GLU A 314 -2.41 3.87 9.60
CA GLU A 314 -2.32 2.50 9.12
C GLU A 314 -1.18 2.32 8.11
N LEU A 315 -0.67 1.10 8.01
CA LEU A 315 0.33 0.68 7.05
C LEU A 315 0.04 -0.73 6.57
N GLY A 316 0.25 -0.99 5.29
CA GLY A 316 0.37 -2.32 4.73
C GLY A 316 1.83 -2.60 4.44
N ILE A 317 2.39 -3.60 5.09
CA ILE A 317 3.79 -3.99 4.94
C ILE A 317 3.84 -5.28 4.15
N ASP A 318 4.63 -5.31 3.08
CA ASP A 318 4.77 -6.44 2.19
C ASP A 318 6.14 -7.08 2.40
N PHE A 319 6.16 -8.35 2.79
CA PHE A 319 7.37 -9.15 2.94
C PHE A 319 7.41 -10.26 1.92
N GLY A 320 8.57 -10.42 1.25
CA GLY A 320 8.90 -11.63 0.51
C GLY A 320 9.57 -12.65 1.42
N ILE A 321 9.42 -13.92 1.11
CA ILE A 321 10.18 -15.01 1.71
C ILE A 321 10.78 -15.79 0.53
N ASP A 322 12.10 -15.83 0.47
CA ASP A 322 12.77 -16.53 -0.62
C ASP A 322 12.82 -18.05 -0.40
N THR A 323 13.32 -18.76 -1.39
CA THR A 323 13.42 -20.23 -1.36
C THR A 323 14.34 -20.77 -0.25
N LYS A 324 15.19 -19.91 0.36
CA LYS A 324 16.05 -20.23 1.50
C LYS A 324 15.39 -19.92 2.84
N GLY A 325 14.20 -19.28 2.81
CA GLY A 325 13.46 -18.83 3.98
C GLY A 325 13.91 -17.48 4.54
N GLU A 326 14.71 -16.73 3.78
CA GLU A 326 15.12 -15.38 4.16
C GLU A 326 13.97 -14.38 3.96
N LEU A 327 13.80 -13.47 4.93
CA LEU A 327 12.71 -12.47 4.92
C LEU A 327 13.19 -11.17 4.30
N TRP A 328 12.45 -10.69 3.30
CA TRP A 328 12.72 -9.47 2.56
C TRP A 328 11.59 -8.46 2.69
N LEU A 329 11.88 -7.26 3.16
CA LEU A 329 10.92 -6.15 3.17
C LEU A 329 10.82 -5.54 1.76
N LEU A 330 9.70 -5.78 1.08
CA LEU A 330 9.49 -5.40 -0.31
C LEU A 330 8.93 -3.98 -0.45
N GLU A 331 7.93 -3.63 0.38
CA GLU A 331 7.22 -2.36 0.28
C GLU A 331 6.46 -2.03 1.57
N VAL A 332 6.26 -0.72 1.83
CA VAL A 332 5.36 -0.21 2.86
C VAL A 332 4.39 0.78 2.24
N ASN A 333 3.09 0.54 2.42
CA ASN A 333 1.99 1.31 1.84
C ASN A 333 1.17 2.00 2.93
N SER A 334 0.90 3.30 2.79
CA SER A 334 0.07 4.08 3.73
C SER A 334 -1.43 4.08 3.42
N LYS A 335 -1.83 3.48 2.31
CA LYS A 335 -3.25 3.29 1.92
C LYS A 335 -3.51 1.82 1.58
N PRO A 336 -3.36 0.90 2.58
CA PRO A 336 -3.45 -0.52 2.32
C PRO A 336 -4.85 -0.94 1.89
N GLY A 337 -4.91 -1.88 0.92
CA GLY A 337 -6.12 -2.67 0.68
C GLY A 337 -6.30 -3.73 1.77
N ARG A 338 -7.52 -4.13 2.03
CA ARG A 338 -7.89 -5.09 3.09
C ARG A 338 -8.37 -6.43 2.55
N THR A 339 -8.46 -6.55 1.23
CA THR A 339 -8.99 -7.74 0.56
C THR A 339 -8.25 -9.01 0.96
N SER A 340 -6.91 -8.96 1.03
CA SER A 340 -6.11 -10.12 1.44
C SER A 340 -6.42 -10.58 2.87
N ILE A 341 -6.52 -9.65 3.83
CA ILE A 341 -6.84 -9.97 5.23
C ILE A 341 -8.23 -10.64 5.32
N ARG A 342 -9.23 -10.07 4.63
CA ARG A 342 -10.59 -10.62 4.60
C ARG A 342 -10.65 -12.01 3.96
N LEU A 343 -9.88 -12.24 2.88
CA LEU A 343 -9.89 -13.52 2.14
C LEU A 343 -9.04 -14.59 2.83
N ALA A 344 -8.10 -14.22 3.69
CA ALA A 344 -7.29 -15.19 4.45
C ALA A 344 -8.08 -15.95 5.52
N GLY A 345 -9.36 -15.59 5.74
CA GLY A 345 -10.28 -16.39 6.53
C GLY A 345 -10.23 -16.17 8.05
N ASP A 346 -9.51 -15.15 8.54
CA ASP A 346 -9.54 -14.74 9.95
C ASP A 346 -10.63 -13.67 10.18
N PRO A 347 -11.77 -14.03 10.83
CA PRO A 347 -12.89 -13.11 11.07
C PRO A 347 -12.51 -11.93 11.96
N ASP A 348 -11.73 -12.18 13.02
CA ASP A 348 -11.34 -11.16 13.99
C ASP A 348 -10.46 -10.09 13.34
N SER A 349 -9.43 -10.49 12.58
CA SER A 349 -8.61 -9.57 11.81
C SER A 349 -9.43 -8.80 10.78
N SER A 350 -10.41 -9.43 10.14
CA SER A 350 -11.29 -8.79 9.14
C SER A 350 -12.18 -7.73 9.77
N GLU A 351 -12.74 -7.99 10.96
CA GLU A 351 -13.53 -7.02 11.72
C GLU A 351 -12.67 -5.86 12.20
N LEU A 352 -11.55 -6.13 12.86
CA LEU A 352 -10.60 -5.13 13.33
C LEU A 352 -10.07 -4.24 12.21
N ALA A 353 -9.78 -4.82 11.03
CA ALA A 353 -9.33 -4.05 9.86
C ALA A 353 -10.34 -2.99 9.40
N SER A 354 -11.62 -3.19 9.71
CA SER A 354 -12.69 -2.22 9.42
C SER A 354 -12.98 -1.28 10.58
N GLU A 355 -12.83 -1.74 11.82
CA GLU A 355 -13.16 -0.96 13.02
C GLU A 355 -12.04 -0.03 13.48
N ASN A 356 -10.78 -0.47 13.40
CA ASN A 356 -9.64 0.32 13.88
C ASN A 356 -9.54 1.73 13.28
N PRO A 357 -9.85 1.97 11.99
CA PRO A 357 -9.90 3.33 11.46
C PRO A 357 -10.89 4.24 12.17
N LEU A 358 -12.04 3.70 12.60
CA LEU A 358 -13.05 4.46 13.35
C LEU A 358 -12.69 4.60 14.83
N ARG A 359 -12.12 3.56 15.45
CA ARG A 359 -11.60 3.61 16.83
C ARG A 359 -10.51 4.68 16.93
N TYR A 360 -9.59 4.72 15.98
CA TYR A 360 -8.55 5.74 15.94
C TYR A 360 -9.10 7.14 15.60
N ALA A 361 -10.07 7.25 14.68
CA ALA A 361 -10.75 8.52 14.42
C ALA A 361 -11.42 9.07 15.69
N ARG A 362 -12.12 8.21 16.46
CA ARG A 362 -12.71 8.59 17.74
C ARG A 362 -11.65 9.10 18.74
N TYR A 363 -10.52 8.43 18.87
CA TYR A 363 -9.40 8.89 19.68
C TYR A 363 -8.92 10.29 19.29
N LEU A 364 -8.77 10.54 17.99
CA LEU A 364 -8.34 11.84 17.49
C LEU A 364 -9.36 12.95 17.76
N LEU A 365 -10.66 12.69 17.51
CA LEU A 365 -11.75 13.64 17.75
C LEU A 365 -11.86 14.02 19.23
N LEU A 366 -11.82 13.04 20.12
CA LEU A 366 -11.86 13.30 21.56
C LEU A 366 -10.67 14.12 22.07
N ARG A 367 -9.48 13.93 21.49
CA ARG A 367 -8.31 14.77 21.80
C ARG A 367 -8.42 16.20 21.26
N GLN A 368 -9.16 16.41 20.17
CA GLN A 368 -9.45 17.76 19.69
C GLN A 368 -10.38 18.50 20.67
N LEU A 369 -11.46 17.86 21.09
CA LEU A 369 -12.41 18.43 22.05
C LEU A 369 -11.75 18.84 23.38
N ARG A 370 -10.81 18.02 23.87
CA ARG A 370 -10.04 18.34 25.12
C ARG A 370 -9.06 19.50 25.00
N ARG A 371 -8.73 19.95 23.80
CA ARG A 371 -7.84 21.11 23.57
C ARG A 371 -8.57 22.42 23.38
N VAL A 372 -9.89 22.36 23.18
CA VAL A 372 -10.76 23.53 23.00
C VAL A 372 -11.45 23.94 24.32
N ASN A 373 -11.46 23.01 25.30
CA ASN A 373 -11.86 23.26 26.68
C ASN A 373 -10.63 23.41 27.58
#